data_9bb74233d7e0475b44b6517b97fed397
#
_entry.id   9bb74233d7e0475b44b6517b97fed397
#
_cell.length_a   1.000
_cell.length_b   1.000
_cell.length_c   1.000
_cell.angle_alpha   90.00
_cell.angle_beta   90.00
_cell.angle_gamma   90.00
#
_symmetry.space_group_name_H-M   'P 1'
#
loop_
_entity.id
_entity.type
_entity.pdbx_description
1 polymer ?
#
loop_
_entity_poly.entity_id
_entity_poly.type
_entity_poly.pdbx_seq_one_letter_code
_entity_poly.pdbx_strand_id
1 'polypeptide(L)'
;TAFTEMERNRIKFSTYKALENYPLYHAWSTGNMDYQPDTAYLSCIKKLIKEDEKLLVLKEYQEGMASLVSLISTYHMKELDAYKQVMAQFDYVIHHLTNETLVEFLIDHYAYAYLLGVGIDGHIDDVLRVYDFYVKNPVLRKRFQEVYDRCAKIVPGSPAFDFMFTDIAGQAV
;
A
#
# COMPACT_ATOMS: atom_id res chain seq x y z
N THR A 1 29.21 12.99 3.82
CA THR A 1 29.23 12.35 2.48
C THR A 1 27.81 11.98 2.05
N ALA A 2 27.57 11.81 0.73
CA ALA A 2 26.27 11.37 0.21
C ALA A 2 25.82 10.03 0.84
N PHE A 3 26.74 9.11 1.07
CA PHE A 3 26.47 7.86 1.78
C PHE A 3 25.93 8.09 3.20
N THR A 4 26.57 8.97 3.97
CA THR A 4 26.15 9.28 5.35
C THR A 4 24.75 9.87 5.39
N GLU A 5 24.41 10.71 4.42
CA GLU A 5 23.06 11.30 4.31
C GLU A 5 22.02 10.24 3.95
N MET A 6 22.34 9.36 3.02
CA MET A 6 21.47 8.25 2.61
C MET A 6 21.20 7.31 3.80
N GLU A 7 22.21 6.94 4.57
CA GLU A 7 22.05 6.10 5.76
C GLU A 7 21.23 6.77 6.86
N ARG A 8 21.38 8.07 7.07
CA ARG A 8 20.51 8.83 7.98
C ARG A 8 19.04 8.79 7.55
N ASN A 9 18.79 8.98 6.26
CA ASN A 9 17.45 8.89 5.70
C ASN A 9 16.89 7.48 5.88
N ARG A 10 17.67 6.43 5.58
CA ARG A 10 17.28 5.04 5.76
C ARG A 10 16.84 4.76 7.22
N ILE A 11 17.67 5.11 8.19
CA ILE A 11 17.37 4.94 9.62
C ILE A 11 16.12 5.73 10.01
N LYS A 12 16.02 6.99 9.57
CA LYS A 12 14.88 7.85 9.86
C LYS A 12 13.57 7.22 9.34
N PHE A 13 13.53 6.82 8.07
CA PHE A 13 12.30 6.32 7.46
C PHE A 13 11.93 4.92 7.96
N SER A 14 12.89 4.10 8.40
CA SER A 14 12.57 2.80 9.02
C SER A 14 11.70 2.91 10.28
N THR A 15 11.70 4.07 10.95
CA THR A 15 10.86 4.30 12.14
C THR A 15 9.41 4.68 11.81
N TYR A 16 9.09 5.05 10.57
CA TYR A 16 7.75 5.57 10.22
C TYR A 16 6.66 4.50 10.29
N LYS A 17 7.01 3.26 9.99
CA LYS A 17 6.09 2.12 10.17
C LYS A 17 5.67 1.92 11.62
N ALA A 18 6.54 2.25 12.57
CA ALA A 18 6.18 2.20 14.00
C ALA A 18 5.15 3.27 14.36
N LEU A 19 5.19 4.43 13.69
CA LEU A 19 4.18 5.48 13.88
C LEU A 19 2.80 5.04 13.38
N GLU A 20 2.72 4.37 12.23
CA GLU A 20 1.46 3.81 11.72
C GLU A 20 0.83 2.83 12.74
N ASN A 21 1.63 1.97 13.33
CA ASN A 21 1.17 0.94 14.26
C ASN A 21 0.97 1.45 15.70
N TYR A 22 1.45 2.66 16.04
CA TYR A 22 1.37 3.20 17.40
C TYR A 22 -0.05 3.19 17.98
N PRO A 23 -1.10 3.63 17.26
CA PRO A 23 -2.45 3.63 17.81
C PRO A 23 -2.91 2.24 18.27
N LEU A 24 -2.62 1.22 17.46
CA LEU A 24 -2.98 -0.17 17.74
C LEU A 24 -2.21 -0.72 18.95
N TYR A 25 -0.89 -0.49 19.00
CA TYR A 25 -0.07 -0.93 20.12
C TYR A 25 -0.44 -0.21 21.42
N HIS A 26 -0.77 1.08 21.34
CA HIS A 26 -1.25 1.84 22.51
C HIS A 26 -2.58 1.27 23.01
N ALA A 27 -3.53 1.00 22.12
CA ALA A 27 -4.82 0.40 22.47
C ALA A 27 -4.62 -0.95 23.19
N TRP A 28 -3.79 -1.83 22.67
CA TRP A 28 -3.49 -3.12 23.29
C TRP A 28 -2.79 -2.98 24.62
N SER A 29 -1.79 -2.11 24.74
CA SER A 29 -1.00 -1.95 25.97
C SER A 29 -1.79 -1.33 27.12
N THR A 30 -2.79 -0.50 26.82
CA THR A 30 -3.65 0.17 27.80
C THR A 30 -4.97 -0.53 28.04
N GLY A 31 -5.32 -1.53 27.20
CA GLY A 31 -6.63 -2.18 27.19
C GLY A 31 -7.77 -1.29 26.64
N ASN A 32 -7.44 -0.09 26.14
CA ASN A 32 -8.42 0.82 25.53
C ASN A 32 -8.48 0.59 24.01
N MET A 33 -9.31 -0.34 23.59
CA MET A 33 -9.45 -0.70 22.15
C MET A 33 -10.09 0.40 21.31
N ASP A 34 -10.75 1.38 21.94
CA ASP A 34 -11.34 2.55 21.27
C ASP A 34 -10.36 3.74 21.19
N TYR A 35 -9.09 3.51 21.54
CA TYR A 35 -8.09 4.58 21.51
C TYR A 35 -7.93 5.12 20.10
N GLN A 36 -8.08 6.44 19.99
CA GLN A 36 -7.73 7.19 18.77
C GLN A 36 -6.74 8.29 19.14
N PRO A 37 -5.63 8.41 18.39
CA PRO A 37 -4.71 9.52 18.56
C PRO A 37 -5.42 10.87 18.39
N ASP A 38 -4.94 11.89 19.05
CA ASP A 38 -5.49 13.23 18.94
C ASP A 38 -5.05 13.94 17.62
N THR A 39 -5.64 15.09 17.36
CA THR A 39 -5.34 15.89 16.17
C THR A 39 -3.91 16.42 16.18
N ALA A 40 -3.28 16.58 17.36
CA ALA A 40 -1.88 17.00 17.48
C ALA A 40 -0.95 15.92 16.94
N TYR A 41 -1.26 14.64 17.24
CA TYR A 41 -0.51 13.50 16.69
C TYR A 41 -0.56 13.51 15.15
N LEU A 42 -1.75 13.62 14.57
CA LEU A 42 -1.90 13.66 13.10
C LEU A 42 -1.18 14.87 12.48
N SER A 43 -1.20 16.01 13.16
CA SER A 43 -0.48 17.19 12.69
C SER A 43 1.04 16.98 12.69
N CYS A 44 1.56 16.23 13.68
CA CYS A 44 2.96 15.82 13.69
C CYS A 44 3.28 14.85 12.55
N ILE A 45 2.41 13.85 12.30
CA ILE A 45 2.58 12.89 11.21
C ILE A 45 2.60 13.60 9.85
N LYS A 46 1.67 14.52 9.60
CA LYS A 46 1.63 15.32 8.34
C LYS A 46 2.94 16.06 8.07
N LYS A 47 3.61 16.58 9.10
CA LYS A 47 4.90 17.27 8.97
C LYS A 47 6.07 16.34 8.61
N LEU A 48 5.91 15.04 8.77
CA LEU A 48 6.93 14.05 8.42
C LEU A 48 6.91 13.68 6.94
N ILE A 49 5.82 13.97 6.24
CA ILE A 49 5.73 13.75 4.80
C ILE A 49 6.78 14.63 4.10
N LYS A 50 7.65 13.98 3.36
CA LYS A 50 8.72 14.62 2.61
C LYS A 50 8.68 14.11 1.18
N GLU A 51 8.30 14.98 0.25
CA GLU A 51 8.26 14.68 -1.17
C GLU A 51 9.65 14.83 -1.79
N ASP A 52 10.37 13.72 -1.91
CA ASP A 52 11.72 13.69 -2.48
C ASP A 52 11.90 12.42 -3.31
N GLU A 53 11.73 12.54 -4.63
CA GLU A 53 11.82 11.41 -5.57
C GLU A 53 13.18 10.70 -5.54
N LYS A 54 14.26 11.40 -5.18
CA LYS A 54 15.60 10.81 -5.06
C LYS A 54 15.69 9.77 -3.95
N LEU A 55 14.79 9.86 -2.97
CA LEU A 55 14.72 8.91 -1.87
C LEU A 55 13.91 7.65 -2.22
N LEU A 56 13.21 7.61 -3.36
CA LEU A 56 12.49 6.41 -3.82
C LEU A 56 13.41 5.21 -4.10
N VAL A 57 14.72 5.40 -4.15
CA VAL A 57 15.69 4.29 -4.19
C VAL A 57 15.79 3.55 -2.84
N LEU A 58 15.33 4.16 -1.75
CA LEU A 58 15.33 3.58 -0.42
C LEU A 58 14.00 2.90 -0.13
N LYS A 59 14.04 1.62 0.14
CA LYS A 59 12.85 0.84 0.51
C LYS A 59 12.19 1.41 1.78
N GLU A 60 12.98 1.81 2.76
CA GLU A 60 12.49 2.40 4.01
C GLU A 60 11.73 3.72 3.79
N TYR A 61 12.14 4.51 2.80
CA TYR A 61 11.39 5.70 2.40
C TYR A 61 10.06 5.33 1.73
N GLN A 62 10.09 4.38 0.80
CA GLN A 62 8.89 3.89 0.14
C GLN A 62 7.85 3.39 1.15
N GLU A 63 8.25 2.46 2.04
CA GLU A 63 7.40 1.91 3.08
C GLU A 63 6.95 2.97 4.08
N GLY A 64 7.88 3.84 4.51
CA GLY A 64 7.57 4.91 5.47
C GLY A 64 6.56 5.91 4.93
N MET A 65 6.71 6.35 3.69
CA MET A 65 5.75 7.27 3.05
C MET A 65 4.38 6.62 2.88
N ALA A 66 4.33 5.36 2.44
CA ALA A 66 3.08 4.63 2.34
C ALA A 66 2.40 4.49 3.71
N SER A 67 3.14 4.16 4.77
CA SER A 67 2.61 4.07 6.13
C SER A 67 2.06 5.41 6.64
N LEU A 68 2.77 6.54 6.43
CA LEU A 68 2.27 7.85 6.86
C LEU A 68 0.99 8.26 6.13
N VAL A 69 0.95 8.07 4.82
CA VAL A 69 -0.24 8.37 4.01
C VAL A 69 -1.41 7.48 4.41
N SER A 70 -1.18 6.18 4.59
CA SER A 70 -2.21 5.24 5.08
C SER A 70 -2.79 5.72 6.41
N LEU A 71 -1.94 6.01 7.40
CA LEU A 71 -2.37 6.49 8.71
C LEU A 71 -3.22 7.76 8.61
N ILE A 72 -2.79 8.76 7.84
CA ILE A 72 -3.50 10.03 7.74
C ILE A 72 -4.83 9.90 7.02
N SER A 73 -4.85 9.16 5.92
CA SER A 73 -6.04 9.03 5.06
C SER A 73 -7.14 8.18 5.67
N THR A 74 -6.77 7.19 6.50
CA THR A 74 -7.72 6.23 7.07
C THR A 74 -8.06 6.50 8.55
N TYR A 75 -7.44 7.51 9.15
CA TYR A 75 -7.56 7.83 10.59
C TYR A 75 -9.00 7.92 11.10
N HIS A 76 -9.91 8.49 10.32
CA HIS A 76 -11.31 8.68 10.73
C HIS A 76 -12.22 7.50 10.37
N MET A 77 -11.67 6.46 9.77
CA MET A 77 -12.46 5.31 9.35
C MET A 77 -12.74 4.41 10.56
N LYS A 78 -14.03 4.17 10.82
CA LYS A 78 -14.48 3.27 11.89
C LYS A 78 -14.46 1.81 11.47
N GLU A 79 -14.61 1.54 10.19
CA GLU A 79 -14.63 0.21 9.61
C GLU A 79 -13.46 0.04 8.64
N LEU A 80 -12.79 -1.10 8.76
CA LEU A 80 -11.67 -1.48 7.90
C LEU A 80 -12.20 -2.13 6.60
N ASP A 81 -12.91 -1.35 5.80
CA ASP A 81 -13.31 -1.74 4.45
C ASP A 81 -12.16 -1.46 3.49
N ALA A 82 -11.64 -2.50 2.84
CA ALA A 82 -10.45 -2.39 2.00
C ALA A 82 -10.65 -1.45 0.79
N TYR A 83 -11.85 -1.45 0.20
CA TYR A 83 -12.16 -0.53 -0.90
C TYR A 83 -12.20 0.93 -0.43
N LYS A 84 -12.88 1.20 0.67
CA LYS A 84 -12.90 2.55 1.25
C LYS A 84 -11.51 3.02 1.63
N GLN A 85 -10.67 2.13 2.18
CA GLN A 85 -9.28 2.44 2.52
C GLN A 85 -8.46 2.85 1.30
N VAL A 86 -8.46 2.02 0.25
CA VAL A 86 -7.68 2.34 -0.96
C VAL A 86 -8.16 3.63 -1.62
N MET A 87 -9.47 3.89 -1.65
CA MET A 87 -10.00 5.14 -2.19
C MET A 87 -9.63 6.36 -1.35
N ALA A 88 -9.63 6.26 -0.01
CA ALA A 88 -9.17 7.33 0.87
C ALA A 88 -7.66 7.60 0.71
N GLN A 89 -6.85 6.55 0.51
CA GLN A 89 -5.43 6.66 0.23
C GLN A 89 -5.18 7.36 -1.12
N PHE A 90 -5.92 6.99 -2.16
CA PHE A 90 -5.86 7.66 -3.47
C PHE A 90 -6.27 9.12 -3.37
N ASP A 91 -7.38 9.41 -2.71
CA ASP A 91 -7.86 10.78 -2.52
C ASP A 91 -6.80 11.65 -1.85
N TYR A 92 -6.20 11.14 -0.77
CA TYR A 92 -5.14 11.87 -0.08
C TYR A 92 -3.92 12.10 -0.97
N VAL A 93 -3.44 11.08 -1.67
CA VAL A 93 -2.28 11.18 -2.56
C VAL A 93 -2.52 12.21 -3.66
N ILE A 94 -3.68 12.18 -4.29
CA ILE A 94 -4.03 13.04 -5.43
C ILE A 94 -4.18 14.51 -5.02
N HIS A 95 -4.76 14.78 -3.85
CA HIS A 95 -5.10 16.13 -3.45
C HIS A 95 -4.05 16.81 -2.54
N HIS A 96 -3.13 16.05 -1.96
CA HIS A 96 -2.20 16.59 -0.98
C HIS A 96 -0.71 16.44 -1.34
N LEU A 97 -0.38 15.63 -2.35
CA LEU A 97 0.99 15.50 -2.83
C LEU A 97 1.13 16.19 -4.19
N THR A 98 2.34 16.70 -4.45
CA THR A 98 2.67 17.47 -5.65
C THR A 98 3.75 16.84 -6.50
N ASN A 99 4.56 15.95 -5.94
CA ASN A 99 5.60 15.25 -6.67
C ASN A 99 5.00 14.08 -7.48
N GLU A 100 4.95 14.23 -8.80
CA GLU A 100 4.32 13.27 -9.71
C GLU A 100 4.90 11.85 -9.60
N THR A 101 6.22 11.72 -9.40
CA THR A 101 6.88 10.42 -9.25
C THR A 101 6.47 9.72 -7.97
N LEU A 102 6.35 10.48 -6.87
CA LEU A 102 5.88 9.95 -5.59
C LEU A 102 4.39 9.59 -5.64
N VAL A 103 3.57 10.43 -6.29
CA VAL A 103 2.14 10.17 -6.53
C VAL A 103 1.98 8.86 -7.30
N GLU A 104 2.68 8.69 -8.44
CA GLU A 104 2.65 7.48 -9.23
C GLU A 104 3.04 6.25 -8.41
N PHE A 105 4.13 6.34 -7.65
CA PHE A 105 4.59 5.26 -6.77
C PHE A 105 3.55 4.87 -5.72
N LEU A 106 2.93 5.83 -5.04
CA LEU A 106 1.96 5.55 -3.97
C LEU A 106 0.64 5.01 -4.53
N ILE A 107 0.17 5.51 -5.66
CA ILE A 107 -1.01 4.96 -6.34
C ILE A 107 -0.75 3.50 -6.75
N ASP A 108 0.41 3.21 -7.35
CA ASP A 108 0.80 1.83 -7.67
C ASP A 108 0.88 0.95 -6.41
N HIS A 109 1.49 1.45 -5.35
CA HIS A 109 1.63 0.72 -4.09
C HIS A 109 0.28 0.29 -3.51
N TYR A 110 -0.68 1.22 -3.40
CA TYR A 110 -1.98 0.94 -2.81
C TYR A 110 -2.88 0.10 -3.71
N ALA A 111 -2.87 0.35 -5.02
CA ALA A 111 -3.61 -0.48 -5.98
C ALA A 111 -3.08 -1.92 -5.98
N TYR A 112 -1.76 -2.08 -5.94
CA TYR A 112 -1.12 -3.40 -5.88
C TYR A 112 -1.45 -4.13 -4.57
N ALA A 113 -1.43 -3.43 -3.43
CA ALA A 113 -1.80 -3.99 -2.14
C ALA A 113 -3.28 -4.41 -2.09
N TYR A 114 -4.18 -3.60 -2.67
CA TYR A 114 -5.59 -3.94 -2.82
C TYR A 114 -5.77 -5.22 -3.64
N LEU A 115 -5.14 -5.29 -4.81
CA LEU A 115 -5.23 -6.45 -5.69
C LEU A 115 -4.68 -7.73 -5.04
N LEU A 116 -3.61 -7.65 -4.24
CA LEU A 116 -3.07 -8.79 -3.50
C LEU A 116 -3.95 -9.22 -2.32
N GLY A 117 -4.57 -8.26 -1.63
CA GLY A 117 -5.35 -8.52 -0.42
C GLY A 117 -6.80 -8.92 -0.68
N VAL A 118 -7.41 -8.32 -1.68
CA VAL A 118 -8.84 -8.50 -2.02
C VAL A 118 -9.02 -9.30 -3.31
N GLY A 119 -8.13 -9.12 -4.27
CA GLY A 119 -8.27 -9.71 -5.61
C GLY A 119 -9.16 -8.87 -6.53
N ILE A 120 -9.82 -9.55 -7.47
CA ILE A 120 -10.77 -8.94 -8.40
C ILE A 120 -12.17 -9.10 -7.82
N ASP A 121 -12.71 -7.98 -7.35
CA ASP A 121 -14.04 -7.88 -6.77
C ASP A 121 -14.93 -6.89 -7.55
N GLY A 122 -16.12 -6.57 -7.03
CA GLY A 122 -17.05 -5.63 -7.66
C GLY A 122 -16.59 -4.17 -7.71
N HIS A 123 -15.47 -3.83 -7.04
CA HIS A 123 -14.93 -2.47 -6.97
C HIS A 123 -13.63 -2.29 -7.74
N ILE A 124 -13.10 -3.36 -8.33
CA ILE A 124 -11.80 -3.33 -9.02
C ILE A 124 -11.73 -2.29 -10.14
N ASP A 125 -12.84 -2.08 -10.85
CA ASP A 125 -12.89 -1.11 -11.97
C ASP A 125 -12.65 0.33 -11.50
N ASP A 126 -13.08 0.70 -10.31
CA ASP A 126 -12.82 2.02 -9.73
C ASP A 126 -11.35 2.18 -9.38
N VAL A 127 -10.73 1.14 -8.82
CA VAL A 127 -9.29 1.10 -8.52
C VAL A 127 -8.47 1.20 -9.82
N LEU A 128 -8.84 0.43 -10.85
CA LEU A 128 -8.17 0.45 -12.15
C LEU A 128 -8.28 1.80 -12.84
N ARG A 129 -9.42 2.49 -12.74
CA ARG A 129 -9.61 3.82 -13.33
C ARG A 129 -8.59 4.82 -12.77
N VAL A 130 -8.38 4.84 -11.46
CA VAL A 130 -7.38 5.71 -10.83
C VAL A 130 -5.97 5.25 -11.22
N TYR A 131 -5.70 3.96 -11.14
CA TYR A 131 -4.41 3.37 -11.50
C TYR A 131 -4.01 3.74 -12.93
N ASP A 132 -4.87 3.53 -13.91
CA ASP A 132 -4.59 3.79 -15.33
C ASP A 132 -4.39 5.29 -15.61
N PHE A 133 -5.01 6.16 -14.84
CA PHE A 133 -4.82 7.60 -14.99
C PHE A 133 -3.46 8.07 -14.45
N TYR A 134 -3.03 7.57 -13.30
CA TYR A 134 -1.83 8.08 -12.62
C TYR A 134 -0.56 7.26 -12.87
N VAL A 135 -0.65 5.94 -13.06
CA VAL A 135 0.52 5.07 -13.24
C VAL A 135 0.87 4.95 -14.71
N LYS A 136 1.99 5.53 -15.12
CA LYS A 136 2.49 5.52 -16.51
C LYS A 136 3.75 4.70 -16.68
N ASN A 137 4.50 4.46 -15.61
CA ASN A 137 5.74 3.70 -15.63
C ASN A 137 5.49 2.27 -16.13
N PRO A 138 6.13 1.87 -17.26
CA PRO A 138 5.86 0.56 -17.88
C PRO A 138 6.29 -0.62 -17.00
N VAL A 139 7.27 -0.44 -16.11
CA VAL A 139 7.72 -1.50 -15.21
C VAL A 139 6.68 -1.77 -14.13
N LEU A 140 6.10 -0.71 -13.54
CA LEU A 140 5.02 -0.83 -12.57
C LEU A 140 3.78 -1.45 -13.20
N ARG A 141 3.38 -0.96 -14.37
CA ARG A 141 2.23 -1.49 -15.13
C ARG A 141 2.39 -2.97 -15.46
N LYS A 142 3.56 -3.39 -15.93
CA LYS A 142 3.84 -4.80 -16.23
C LYS A 142 3.69 -5.67 -14.99
N ARG A 143 4.32 -5.26 -13.86
CA ARG A 143 4.22 -5.96 -12.59
C ARG A 143 2.76 -6.10 -12.11
N PHE A 144 2.00 -5.02 -12.18
CA PHE A 144 0.60 -4.99 -11.79
C PHE A 144 -0.24 -5.94 -12.67
N GLN A 145 -0.05 -5.87 -14.01
CA GLN A 145 -0.76 -6.72 -14.96
C GLN A 145 -0.48 -8.20 -14.71
N GLU A 146 0.76 -8.60 -14.43
CA GLU A 146 1.11 -9.99 -14.11
C GLU A 146 0.38 -10.52 -12.88
N VAL A 147 0.13 -9.66 -11.87
CA VAL A 147 -0.67 -10.03 -10.70
C VAL A 147 -2.15 -10.05 -11.03
N TYR A 148 -2.64 -9.05 -11.75
CA TYR A 148 -4.04 -9.00 -12.20
C TYR A 148 -4.42 -10.25 -12.99
N ASP A 149 -3.60 -10.67 -13.95
CA ASP A 149 -3.83 -11.87 -14.76
C ASP A 149 -3.86 -13.16 -13.92
N ARG A 150 -3.09 -13.21 -12.83
CA ARG A 150 -3.15 -14.32 -11.87
C ARG A 150 -4.43 -14.30 -11.07
N CYS A 151 -4.83 -13.14 -10.55
CA CYS A 151 -6.07 -12.98 -9.82
C CYS A 151 -7.30 -13.29 -10.71
N ALA A 152 -7.26 -12.88 -11.99
CA ALA A 152 -8.34 -13.13 -12.94
C ALA A 152 -8.62 -14.63 -13.18
N LYS A 153 -7.62 -15.49 -12.98
CA LYS A 153 -7.78 -16.94 -13.13
C LYS A 153 -8.51 -17.61 -11.95
N ILE A 154 -8.60 -16.94 -10.81
CA ILE A 154 -9.21 -17.50 -9.59
C ILE A 154 -10.50 -16.78 -9.17
N VAL A 155 -11.06 -15.93 -10.06
CA VAL A 155 -12.36 -15.31 -9.82
C VAL A 155 -13.45 -16.37 -9.73
N PRO A 156 -14.45 -16.25 -8.82
CA PRO A 156 -15.58 -17.16 -8.74
C PRO A 156 -16.24 -17.38 -10.10
N GLY A 157 -16.40 -18.66 -10.50
CA GLY A 157 -16.92 -19.03 -11.82
C GLY A 157 -15.86 -19.28 -12.89
N SER A 158 -14.59 -19.03 -12.62
CA SER A 158 -13.49 -19.44 -13.51
C SER A 158 -13.35 -20.97 -13.52
N PRO A 159 -12.95 -21.57 -14.67
CA PRO A 159 -12.66 -23.00 -14.71
C PRO A 159 -11.56 -23.36 -13.68
N ALA A 160 -11.76 -24.47 -12.98
CA ALA A 160 -10.72 -24.98 -12.09
C ALA A 160 -9.45 -25.31 -12.89
N PHE A 161 -8.29 -25.08 -12.29
CA PHE A 161 -7.03 -25.53 -12.90
C PHE A 161 -6.99 -27.04 -12.95
N ASP A 162 -6.58 -27.61 -14.08
CA ASP A 162 -6.21 -29.02 -14.15
C ASP A 162 -4.90 -29.20 -13.37
N PHE A 163 -5.00 -29.89 -12.25
CA PHE A 163 -3.84 -30.31 -11.47
C PHE A 163 -3.41 -31.70 -11.95
N MET A 164 -2.23 -31.78 -12.54
CA MET A 164 -1.57 -33.06 -12.74
C MET A 164 -0.63 -33.31 -11.54
N PHE A 165 -0.97 -34.24 -10.70
CA PHE A 165 -0.06 -34.72 -9.67
C PHE A 165 0.70 -35.94 -10.22
N THR A 166 1.95 -36.07 -9.83
CA THR A 166 2.69 -37.32 -10.00
C THR A 166 2.75 -38.03 -8.65
N ASP A 167 2.45 -39.32 -8.64
CA ASP A 167 2.63 -40.16 -7.47
C ASP A 167 4.12 -40.38 -7.15
N ILE A 168 4.40 -41.10 -6.06
CA ILE A 168 5.77 -41.42 -5.65
C ILE A 168 6.52 -42.32 -6.65
N ALA A 169 5.81 -42.94 -7.59
CA ALA A 169 6.36 -43.74 -8.67
C ALA A 169 6.54 -42.90 -9.97
N GLY A 170 6.20 -41.60 -9.95
CA GLY A 170 6.32 -40.69 -11.09
C GLY A 170 5.17 -40.81 -12.12
N GLN A 171 4.07 -41.48 -11.77
CA GLN A 171 2.91 -41.64 -12.64
C GLN A 171 1.94 -40.46 -12.42
N ALA A 172 1.36 -39.93 -13.50
CA ALA A 172 0.33 -38.91 -13.43
C ALA A 172 -0.94 -39.48 -12.76
N VAL A 173 -1.48 -38.77 -11.76
CA VAL A 173 -2.69 -39.09 -11.03
C VAL A 173 -3.74 -38.00 -11.29
#